data_f2b32757f435a0125fd85cceb7f95251
#
_entry.id   f2b32757f435a0125fd85cceb7f95251
#
_cell.length_a   1.000
_cell.length_b   1.000
_cell.length_c   1.000
_cell.angle_alpha   90.00
_cell.angle_beta   90.00
_cell.angle_gamma   90.00
#
_symmetry.space_group_name_H-M   'P 1'
#
loop_
_entity.id
_entity.type
_entity.pdbx_description
1 polymer ?
#
loop_
_entity_poly.entity_id
_entity_poly.type
_entity_poly.pdbx_seq_one_letter_code
_entity_poly.pdbx_strand_id
1 'polypeptide(L)'
;MSRAVVAATVVPLSPEHARGLWTDLERWPSFVEGFGHLAEVRGEWPERGATVVWNSTPGGRGQVTEKVTDDSLRRFATKISEEALQGEQSAAFVGAEDGVTRVDLRIDYELSQGGPFQAMSDRLFIRRALRDALERTLRRYAAEAAPAARRCGRTPR
;
A
#
# COMPACT_ATOMS: atom_id res chain seq x y z
N MET A 1 15.14 -14.24 8.82
CA MET A 1 15.35 -13.77 7.44
C MET A 1 14.10 -13.03 6.98
N SER A 2 14.24 -11.79 6.60
CA SER A 2 13.15 -11.04 5.99
C SER A 2 12.84 -11.62 4.59
N ARG A 3 11.58 -11.57 4.22
CA ARG A 3 11.08 -12.01 2.91
C ARG A 3 10.51 -10.82 2.18
N ALA A 4 10.69 -10.79 0.87
CA ALA A 4 10.16 -9.72 0.05
C ALA A 4 9.13 -10.23 -0.95
N VAL A 5 8.06 -9.47 -1.11
CA VAL A 5 7.08 -9.59 -2.19
C VAL A 5 7.03 -8.26 -2.91
N VAL A 6 7.01 -8.27 -4.23
CA VAL A 6 6.99 -7.07 -5.08
C VAL A 6 5.90 -7.17 -6.12
N ALA A 7 5.34 -6.01 -6.47
CA ALA A 7 4.42 -5.84 -7.59
C ALA A 7 4.62 -4.43 -8.17
N ALA A 8 4.27 -4.23 -9.42
CA ALA A 8 4.41 -2.94 -10.09
C ALA A 8 3.23 -2.65 -11.00
N THR A 9 2.97 -1.36 -11.19
CA THR A 9 2.01 -0.87 -12.18
C THR A 9 2.47 0.47 -12.75
N VAL A 10 1.81 0.92 -13.78
CA VAL A 10 2.05 2.22 -14.43
C VAL A 10 0.76 3.02 -14.39
N VAL A 11 0.84 4.28 -14.02
CA VAL A 11 -0.32 5.18 -13.90
C VAL A 11 -0.10 6.48 -14.68
N PRO A 12 -1.15 7.07 -15.28
CA PRO A 12 -1.07 8.31 -16.06
C PRO A 12 -1.09 9.55 -15.17
N LEU A 13 -0.25 9.58 -14.16
CA LEU A 13 -0.09 10.66 -13.19
C LEU A 13 1.39 11.03 -13.05
N SER A 14 1.69 12.27 -12.67
CA SER A 14 3.03 12.63 -12.21
C SER A 14 3.36 11.88 -10.90
N PRO A 15 4.64 11.73 -10.52
CA PRO A 15 5.02 11.09 -9.26
C PRO A 15 4.36 11.75 -8.04
N GLU A 16 4.23 13.07 -8.02
CA GLU A 16 3.58 13.81 -6.96
C GLU A 16 2.09 13.45 -6.83
N HIS A 17 1.36 13.45 -7.94
CA HIS A 17 -0.06 13.09 -7.95
C HIS A 17 -0.28 11.59 -7.68
N ALA A 18 0.60 10.74 -8.16
CA ALA A 18 0.55 9.30 -7.88
C ALA A 18 0.75 9.04 -6.38
N ARG A 19 1.73 9.70 -5.76
CA ARG A 19 1.94 9.63 -4.31
C ARG A 19 0.75 10.20 -3.53
N GLY A 20 0.21 11.33 -3.95
CA GLY A 20 -0.96 11.95 -3.34
C GLY A 20 -2.17 11.03 -3.33
N LEU A 21 -2.43 10.33 -4.44
CA LEU A 21 -3.51 9.33 -4.50
C LEU A 21 -3.22 8.14 -3.58
N TRP A 22 -1.97 7.67 -3.52
CA TRP A 22 -1.58 6.54 -2.68
C TRP A 22 -1.78 6.84 -1.18
N THR A 23 -1.51 8.06 -0.75
CA THR A 23 -1.61 8.49 0.65
C THR A 23 -2.98 9.03 1.04
N ASP A 24 -3.92 9.12 0.11
CA ASP A 24 -5.27 9.60 0.37
C ASP A 24 -6.11 8.50 1.05
N LEU A 25 -6.25 8.59 2.37
CA LEU A 25 -6.99 7.62 3.18
C LEU A 25 -8.48 7.51 2.78
N GLU A 26 -9.07 8.56 2.24
CA GLU A 26 -10.47 8.53 1.75
C GLU A 26 -10.61 7.63 0.52
N ARG A 27 -9.52 7.40 -0.21
CA ARG A 27 -9.48 6.55 -1.39
C ARG A 27 -9.10 5.09 -1.10
N TRP A 28 -8.54 4.81 0.07
CA TRP A 28 -8.13 3.46 0.43
C TRP A 28 -9.22 2.39 0.29
N PRO A 29 -10.49 2.66 0.65
CA PRO A 29 -11.57 1.69 0.41
C PRO A 29 -11.71 1.25 -1.05
N SER A 30 -11.31 2.12 -1.99
CA SER A 30 -11.43 1.84 -3.43
C SER A 30 -10.30 0.95 -3.96
N PHE A 31 -9.11 0.96 -3.37
CA PHE A 31 -7.99 0.23 -3.95
C PHE A 31 -7.19 -0.67 -3.00
N VAL A 32 -7.16 -0.42 -1.69
CA VAL A 32 -6.44 -1.30 -0.76
C VAL A 32 -7.19 -2.60 -0.59
N GLU A 33 -6.55 -3.72 -0.98
CA GLU A 33 -7.17 -5.04 -0.89
C GLU A 33 -7.50 -5.41 0.55
N GLY A 34 -8.73 -5.83 0.77
CA GLY A 34 -9.21 -6.26 2.08
C GLY A 34 -9.48 -5.14 3.07
N PHE A 35 -9.38 -3.87 2.66
CA PHE A 35 -9.68 -2.74 3.53
C PHE A 35 -11.15 -2.74 3.95
N GLY A 36 -11.41 -2.72 5.24
CA GLY A 36 -12.76 -2.62 5.81
C GLY A 36 -13.09 -1.19 6.22
N HIS A 37 -12.47 -0.71 7.27
CA HIS A 37 -12.67 0.67 7.74
C HIS A 37 -11.45 1.19 8.50
N LEU A 38 -11.31 2.52 8.46
CA LEU A 38 -10.31 3.24 9.22
C LEU A 38 -10.74 3.29 10.70
N ALA A 39 -9.88 2.83 11.61
CA ALA A 39 -10.16 2.84 13.03
C ALA A 39 -9.58 4.07 13.73
N GLU A 40 -8.35 4.46 13.40
CA GLU A 40 -7.65 5.56 14.06
C GLU A 40 -6.57 6.17 13.18
N VAL A 41 -6.37 7.47 13.31
CA VAL A 41 -5.21 8.19 12.76
C VAL A 41 -4.56 8.97 13.89
N ARG A 42 -3.25 8.80 14.06
CA ARG A 42 -2.43 9.54 15.02
C ARG A 42 -1.36 10.33 14.29
N GLY A 43 -1.13 11.56 14.70
CA GLY A 43 -0.18 12.45 14.06
C GLY A 43 -0.71 13.06 12.76
N GLU A 44 0.17 13.71 12.03
CA GLU A 44 -0.15 14.42 10.78
C GLU A 44 0.09 13.49 9.57
N TRP A 45 -0.92 12.71 9.23
CA TRP A 45 -0.82 11.83 8.05
C TRP A 45 -0.77 12.66 6.75
N PRO A 46 0.11 12.35 5.79
CA PRO A 46 1.02 11.20 5.73
C PRO A 46 2.47 11.48 6.20
N GLU A 47 2.69 12.44 7.06
CA GLU A 47 4.02 12.81 7.53
C GLU A 47 4.71 11.66 8.30
N ARG A 48 6.03 11.65 8.26
CA ARG A 48 6.85 10.69 8.98
C ARG A 48 6.50 10.65 10.47
N GLY A 49 6.28 9.47 11.01
CA GLY A 49 5.88 9.24 12.40
C GLY A 49 4.36 9.15 12.60
N ALA A 50 3.55 9.61 11.64
CA ALA A 50 2.11 9.41 11.70
C ALA A 50 1.76 7.92 11.64
N THR A 51 0.68 7.56 12.30
CA THR A 51 0.21 6.17 12.38
C THR A 51 -1.25 6.09 11.97
N VAL A 52 -1.58 5.11 11.17
CA VAL A 52 -2.94 4.75 10.82
C VAL A 52 -3.24 3.33 11.30
N VAL A 53 -4.41 3.14 11.87
CA VAL A 53 -4.94 1.83 12.25
C VAL A 53 -6.22 1.59 11.47
N TRP A 54 -6.28 0.47 10.80
CA TRP A 54 -7.47 0.07 10.04
C TRP A 54 -7.81 -1.40 10.26
N ASN A 55 -9.08 -1.74 10.10
CA ASN A 55 -9.56 -3.11 10.19
C ASN A 55 -9.87 -3.63 8.79
N SER A 56 -9.46 -4.86 8.53
CA SER A 56 -9.81 -5.55 7.30
C SER A 56 -11.29 -5.96 7.28
N THR A 57 -11.78 -6.35 6.11
CA THR A 57 -13.04 -7.07 5.98
C THR A 57 -12.98 -8.40 6.74
N PRO A 58 -14.14 -8.95 7.20
CA PRO A 58 -14.18 -10.23 7.89
C PRO A 58 -13.47 -11.35 7.14
N GLY A 59 -12.70 -12.17 7.87
CA GLY A 59 -11.91 -13.26 7.30
C GLY A 59 -10.58 -12.84 6.65
N GLY A 60 -10.22 -11.55 6.72
CA GLY A 60 -8.97 -11.00 6.18
C GLY A 60 -7.86 -10.88 7.22
N ARG A 61 -7.09 -9.80 7.12
CA ARG A 61 -5.88 -9.55 7.91
C ARG A 61 -6.11 -9.17 9.39
N GLY A 62 -7.35 -8.88 9.77
CA GLY A 62 -7.68 -8.35 11.09
C GLY A 62 -7.36 -6.87 11.22
N GLN A 63 -6.79 -6.46 12.36
CA GLN A 63 -6.35 -5.09 12.57
C GLN A 63 -4.93 -4.89 12.02
N VAL A 64 -4.74 -3.87 11.21
CA VAL A 64 -3.46 -3.48 10.63
C VAL A 64 -3.05 -2.11 11.15
N THR A 65 -1.83 -2.01 11.65
CA THR A 65 -1.22 -0.74 12.06
C THR A 65 -0.10 -0.38 11.08
N GLU A 66 -0.13 0.82 10.56
CA GLU A 66 0.90 1.34 9.66
C GLU A 66 1.46 2.65 10.21
N LYS A 67 2.77 2.67 10.48
CA LYS A 67 3.49 3.87 10.90
C LYS A 67 4.40 4.35 9.79
N VAL A 68 4.26 5.62 9.39
CA VAL A 68 5.08 6.22 8.33
C VAL A 68 6.55 6.28 8.74
N THR A 69 7.40 5.67 7.93
CA THR A 69 8.86 5.66 8.10
C THR A 69 9.58 6.50 7.05
N ASP A 70 8.97 6.70 5.88
CA ASP A 70 9.48 7.55 4.80
C ASP A 70 8.32 8.21 4.06
N ASP A 71 8.32 9.54 3.96
CA ASP A 71 7.33 10.34 3.25
C ASP A 71 7.96 11.22 2.17
N SER A 72 9.08 10.80 1.60
CA SER A 72 9.72 11.50 0.51
C SER A 72 8.88 11.51 -0.77
N LEU A 73 9.15 12.45 -1.68
CA LEU A 73 8.38 12.62 -2.91
C LEU A 73 8.35 11.35 -3.78
N ARG A 74 9.44 10.59 -3.78
CA ARG A 74 9.59 9.41 -4.64
C ARG A 74 9.37 8.08 -3.93
N ARG A 75 9.23 8.08 -2.61
CA ARG A 75 9.04 6.89 -1.81
C ARG A 75 8.14 7.17 -0.62
N PHE A 76 7.13 6.36 -0.45
CA PHE A 76 6.31 6.34 0.75
C PHE A 76 6.43 4.96 1.39
N ALA A 77 6.82 4.92 2.66
CA ALA A 77 6.99 3.66 3.37
C ALA A 77 6.34 3.70 4.75
N THR A 78 5.80 2.56 5.14
CA THR A 78 5.21 2.34 6.45
C THR A 78 5.75 1.07 7.08
N LYS A 79 6.00 1.13 8.38
CA LYS A 79 6.16 -0.07 9.18
C LYS A 79 4.77 -0.65 9.45
N ILE A 80 4.53 -1.86 8.99
CA ILE A 80 3.26 -2.56 9.17
C ILE A 80 3.35 -3.60 10.28
N SER A 81 2.27 -3.72 11.04
CA SER A 81 2.11 -4.71 12.08
C SER A 81 0.68 -5.23 12.07
N GLU A 82 0.54 -6.54 12.02
CA GLU A 82 -0.72 -7.27 12.10
C GLU A 82 -0.52 -8.59 12.85
N GLU A 83 -1.58 -9.33 13.10
CA GLU A 83 -1.50 -10.57 13.87
C GLU A 83 -0.52 -11.60 13.28
N ALA A 84 -0.54 -11.78 11.97
CA ALA A 84 0.23 -12.83 11.29
C ALA A 84 1.64 -12.38 10.88
N LEU A 85 1.88 -11.08 10.68
CA LEU A 85 3.17 -10.58 10.19
C LEU A 85 3.49 -9.16 10.66
N GLN A 86 4.76 -8.85 10.56
CA GLN A 86 5.27 -7.50 10.71
C GLN A 86 6.34 -7.22 9.64
N GLY A 87 6.53 -5.98 9.29
CA GLY A 87 7.53 -5.61 8.30
C GLY A 87 7.43 -4.17 7.84
N GLU A 88 7.96 -3.90 6.66
CA GLU A 88 7.88 -2.60 6.00
C GLU A 88 7.22 -2.75 4.62
N GLN A 89 6.24 -1.91 4.35
CA GLN A 89 5.68 -1.75 3.02
C GLN A 89 6.15 -0.43 2.43
N SER A 90 6.58 -0.45 1.19
CA SER A 90 7.01 0.76 0.49
C SER A 90 6.43 0.83 -0.92
N ALA A 91 6.06 2.05 -1.31
CA ALA A 91 5.70 2.40 -2.67
C ALA A 91 6.73 3.39 -3.22
N ALA A 92 7.37 3.05 -4.33
CA ALA A 92 8.28 3.94 -5.04
C ALA A 92 7.58 4.50 -6.28
N PHE A 93 7.73 5.81 -6.50
CA PHE A 93 7.10 6.55 -7.60
C PHE A 93 8.17 7.05 -8.54
N VAL A 94 8.35 6.36 -9.67
CA VAL A 94 9.38 6.64 -10.64
C VAL A 94 8.75 7.25 -11.88
N GLY A 95 9.04 8.52 -12.15
CA GLY A 95 8.56 9.21 -13.34
C GLY A 95 9.15 8.58 -14.61
N ALA A 96 8.28 8.26 -15.55
CA ALA A 96 8.62 7.90 -16.90
C ALA A 96 8.29 9.08 -17.84
N GLU A 97 8.49 8.93 -19.14
CA GLU A 97 8.14 9.97 -20.11
C GLU A 97 6.63 10.23 -20.15
N ASP A 98 6.24 11.42 -20.59
CA ASP A 98 4.85 11.82 -20.89
C ASP A 98 3.85 11.82 -19.71
N GLY A 99 4.31 12.20 -18.50
CA GLY A 99 3.40 12.33 -17.36
C GLY A 99 2.92 11.01 -16.80
N VAL A 100 3.65 9.94 -17.09
CA VAL A 100 3.40 8.59 -16.61
C VAL A 100 4.34 8.28 -15.45
N THR A 101 3.85 7.58 -14.45
CA THR A 101 4.64 7.13 -13.31
C THR A 101 4.55 5.61 -13.16
N ARG A 102 5.70 4.99 -12.98
CA ARG A 102 5.78 3.61 -12.52
C ARG A 102 5.69 3.59 -10.99
N VAL A 103 4.82 2.76 -10.46
CA VAL A 103 4.65 2.53 -9.02
C VAL A 103 5.13 1.12 -8.70
N ASP A 104 6.21 1.04 -7.93
CA ASP A 104 6.78 -0.22 -7.44
C ASP A 104 6.38 -0.40 -5.98
N LEU A 105 5.57 -1.40 -5.71
CA LEU A 105 5.11 -1.76 -4.37
C LEU A 105 5.92 -2.95 -3.86
N ARG A 106 6.45 -2.82 -2.64
CA ARG A 106 7.27 -3.84 -1.99
C ARG A 106 6.83 -4.00 -0.54
N ILE A 107 6.75 -5.24 -0.09
CA ILE A 107 6.62 -5.59 1.31
C ILE A 107 7.77 -6.51 1.72
N ASP A 108 8.57 -6.06 2.68
CA ASP A 108 9.56 -6.87 3.38
C ASP A 108 8.94 -7.28 4.72
N TYR A 109 8.80 -8.57 4.97
CA TYR A 109 8.04 -9.04 6.12
C TYR A 109 8.69 -10.22 6.83
N GLU A 110 8.33 -10.35 8.09
CA GLU A 110 8.58 -11.51 8.94
C GLU A 110 7.27 -12.02 9.51
N LEU A 111 7.13 -13.33 9.58
CA LEU A 111 5.97 -13.95 10.19
C LEU A 111 6.07 -13.88 11.71
N SER A 112 4.96 -13.59 12.37
CA SER A 112 4.89 -13.59 13.84
C SER A 112 5.11 -15.00 14.36
N GLN A 113 5.99 -15.13 15.36
CA GLN A 113 6.26 -16.41 16.01
C GLN A 113 5.07 -16.81 16.89
N GLY A 114 4.70 -18.08 16.84
CA GLY A 114 3.63 -18.64 17.68
C GLY A 114 2.23 -18.57 17.09
N GLY A 115 2.08 -18.04 15.87
CA GLY A 115 0.80 -18.09 15.15
C GLY A 115 0.50 -19.46 14.54
N PRO A 116 -0.74 -19.68 14.04
CA PRO A 116 -1.15 -20.96 13.43
C PRO A 116 -0.38 -21.35 12.16
N PHE A 117 0.56 -20.53 11.70
CA PHE A 117 1.30 -20.65 10.44
C PHE A 117 2.75 -21.11 10.63
N GLN A 118 2.99 -22.13 11.45
CA GLN A 118 4.36 -22.65 11.68
C GLN A 118 4.81 -23.66 10.61
N ALA A 119 3.91 -24.21 9.81
CA ALA A 119 4.25 -25.18 8.78
C ALA A 119 4.82 -24.53 7.51
N MET A 120 5.74 -25.21 6.82
CA MET A 120 6.44 -24.70 5.62
C MET A 120 5.47 -24.45 4.45
N SER A 121 4.40 -25.23 4.35
CA SER A 121 3.32 -25.02 3.38
C SER A 121 2.59 -23.69 3.57
N ASP A 122 2.40 -23.27 4.82
CA ASP A 122 1.73 -22.03 5.16
C ASP A 122 2.56 -20.81 4.76
N ARG A 123 3.89 -20.93 4.80
CA ARG A 123 4.81 -19.86 4.37
C ARG A 123 4.72 -19.56 2.88
N LEU A 124 4.61 -20.60 2.05
CA LEU A 124 4.41 -20.43 0.60
C LEU A 124 3.03 -19.87 0.28
N PHE A 125 2.01 -20.31 1.02
CA PHE A 125 0.65 -19.81 0.90
C PHE A 125 0.57 -18.32 1.26
N ILE A 126 1.17 -17.88 2.35
CA ILE A 126 1.20 -16.47 2.78
C ILE A 126 1.91 -15.60 1.74
N ARG A 127 3.06 -16.04 1.23
CA ARG A 127 3.79 -15.31 0.18
C ARG A 127 2.94 -15.11 -1.07
N ARG A 128 2.26 -16.14 -1.50
CA ARG A 128 1.36 -16.08 -2.66
C ARG A 128 0.17 -15.16 -2.40
N ALA A 129 -0.45 -15.31 -1.23
CA ALA A 129 -1.58 -14.47 -0.83
C ALA A 129 -1.19 -12.98 -0.76
N LEU A 130 -0.01 -12.66 -0.21
CA LEU A 130 0.51 -11.29 -0.18
C LEU A 130 0.76 -10.75 -1.59
N ARG A 131 1.39 -11.53 -2.46
CA ARG A 131 1.61 -11.12 -3.86
C ARG A 131 0.29 -10.82 -4.56
N ASP A 132 -0.68 -11.71 -4.45
CA ASP A 132 -2.01 -11.54 -5.04
C ASP A 132 -2.72 -10.30 -4.49
N ALA A 133 -2.56 -10.02 -3.18
CA ALA A 133 -3.12 -8.82 -2.56
C ALA A 133 -2.46 -7.54 -3.07
N LEU A 134 -1.13 -7.50 -3.20
CA LEU A 134 -0.40 -6.37 -3.77
C LEU A 134 -0.80 -6.11 -5.22
N GLU A 135 -0.91 -7.16 -6.02
CA GLU A 135 -1.31 -7.06 -7.43
C GLU A 135 -2.74 -6.55 -7.59
N ARG A 136 -3.67 -7.01 -6.74
CA ARG A 136 -5.06 -6.52 -6.72
C ARG A 136 -5.14 -5.07 -6.28
N THR A 137 -4.40 -4.70 -5.25
CA THR A 137 -4.29 -3.31 -4.79
C THR A 137 -3.82 -2.40 -5.91
N LEU A 138 -2.73 -2.75 -6.58
CA LEU A 138 -2.19 -1.93 -7.68
C LEU A 138 -3.11 -1.87 -8.89
N ARG A 139 -3.81 -2.94 -9.21
CA ARG A 139 -4.79 -2.93 -10.31
C ARG A 139 -5.93 -1.95 -10.04
N ARG A 140 -6.46 -1.95 -8.83
CA ARG A 140 -7.51 -1.01 -8.41
C ARG A 140 -6.99 0.42 -8.30
N TYR A 141 -5.79 0.59 -7.78
CA TYR A 141 -5.10 1.87 -7.71
C TYR A 141 -4.92 2.48 -9.12
N ALA A 142 -4.47 1.69 -10.08
CA ALA A 142 -4.36 2.14 -11.47
C ALA A 142 -5.73 2.53 -12.07
N ALA A 143 -6.79 1.82 -11.72
CA ALA A 143 -8.16 2.17 -12.13
C ALA A 143 -8.62 3.49 -11.51
N GLU A 144 -8.26 3.79 -10.27
CA GLU A 144 -8.54 5.07 -9.62
C GLU A 144 -7.70 6.22 -10.21
N ALA A 145 -6.49 5.93 -10.66
CA ALA A 145 -5.58 6.90 -11.24
C ALA A 145 -6.08 7.48 -12.59
N ALA A 146 -6.77 6.71 -13.40
CA ALA A 146 -7.24 7.14 -14.71
C ALA A 146 -8.26 8.31 -14.65
N PRO A 147 -9.29 8.30 -13.80
CA PRO A 147 -10.16 9.47 -13.58
C PRO A 147 -9.45 10.66 -12.94
N ALA A 148 -8.49 10.41 -12.04
CA ALA A 148 -7.70 11.47 -11.40
C ALA A 148 -6.84 12.22 -12.43
N ALA A 149 -6.24 11.54 -13.39
CA ALA A 149 -5.48 12.14 -14.49
C ALA A 149 -6.34 13.10 -15.32
N ARG A 150 -7.59 12.75 -15.61
CA ARG A 150 -8.52 13.62 -16.34
C ARG A 150 -8.88 14.88 -15.58
N ARG A 151 -8.94 14.84 -14.25
CA ARG A 151 -9.17 16.02 -13.40
C ARG A 151 -7.97 16.94 -13.36
N CYS A 152 -6.76 16.40 -13.29
CA CYS A 152 -5.53 17.19 -13.31
C CYS A 152 -5.26 17.88 -14.66
N GLY A 153 -5.74 17.29 -15.78
CA GLY A 153 -5.58 17.85 -17.13
C GLY A 153 -6.60 18.94 -17.50
N ARG A 154 -7.61 19.18 -16.68
CA ARG A 154 -8.56 20.29 -16.87
C ARG A 154 -8.06 21.54 -16.16
N THR A 155 -7.23 22.32 -16.85
CA THR A 155 -7.02 23.73 -16.48
C THR A 155 -8.33 24.46 -16.75
N PRO A 156 -8.91 25.21 -15.79
CA PRO A 156 -10.04 26.08 -16.09
C PRO A 156 -9.59 27.14 -17.08
N ARG A 157 -10.34 27.31 -18.18
CA ARG A 157 -10.21 28.43 -19.10
C ARG A 157 -10.83 29.67 -18.47
#